data_3867bc0c79910e556883d531f518866f
#
_entry.id   3867bc0c79910e556883d531f518866f
#
_cell.length_a   1.000
_cell.length_b   1.000
_cell.length_c   1.000
_cell.angle_alpha   90.00
_cell.angle_beta   90.00
_cell.angle_gamma   90.00
#
_symmetry.space_group_name_H-M   'P 1'
#
loop_
_entity.id
_entity.type
_entity.pdbx_description
1 polymer ?
#
loop_
_entity_poly.entity_id
_entity_poly.type
_entity_poly.pdbx_seq_one_letter_code
_entity_poly.pdbx_strand_id
1 'polypeptide(L)'
;MRKAVVQFDDVRQAFDTKNGAITAIDSASFDIGRHEFIAVLGPSGCGKSTLLRLVAGLIQPTAGAVKVYDRRVDGPRDDIGIVFQKPTLLPWLDVTANVTFPMLHKFGRVTVTETDEARRLLKVVGLSDFGSKSIDQLSGGMQQRVAIARALLLNPDILLMDEPFSALDALTREEMSFELLRIWCTSPKTVLFITHAIPEALLLADRIIVMTPRPGRVREIIDVPFPRPRSLATLSEPRFNELANHIREQLFAPGLVHA
;
A
#
# COMPACT_ATOMS: atom_id res chain seq x y z
N MET A 1 12.99 -17.46 -12.37
CA MET A 1 12.97 -16.64 -11.12
C MET A 1 12.56 -15.22 -11.48
N ARG A 2 11.56 -14.65 -10.83
CA ARG A 2 11.22 -13.23 -11.03
C ARG A 2 12.37 -12.38 -10.48
N LYS A 3 12.83 -11.37 -11.22
CA LYS A 3 13.89 -10.47 -10.75
C LYS A 3 13.32 -9.64 -9.59
N ALA A 4 13.92 -9.72 -8.41
CA ALA A 4 13.52 -8.94 -7.24
C ALA A 4 13.72 -7.44 -7.51
N VAL A 5 12.71 -6.64 -7.18
CA VAL A 5 12.73 -5.18 -7.26
C VAL A 5 12.93 -4.57 -5.87
N VAL A 6 12.25 -5.11 -4.86
CA VAL A 6 12.45 -4.73 -3.46
C VAL A 6 12.94 -5.95 -2.70
N GLN A 7 13.96 -5.77 -1.85
CA GLN A 7 14.54 -6.84 -1.05
C GLN A 7 14.69 -6.36 0.40
N PHE A 8 14.27 -7.19 1.32
CA PHE A 8 14.51 -7.05 2.75
C PHE A 8 15.52 -8.13 3.17
N ASP A 9 16.71 -7.71 3.57
CA ASP A 9 17.81 -8.60 3.96
C ASP A 9 17.99 -8.50 5.48
N ASP A 10 17.39 -9.42 6.24
CA ASP A 10 17.46 -9.52 7.71
C ASP A 10 17.20 -8.19 8.42
N VAL A 11 16.14 -7.51 8.02
CA VAL A 11 15.83 -6.16 8.47
C VAL A 11 15.31 -6.18 9.89
N ARG A 12 15.96 -5.37 10.75
CA ARG A 12 15.52 -5.06 12.11
C ARG A 12 15.27 -3.56 12.24
N GLN A 13 14.19 -3.21 12.94
CA GLN A 13 13.88 -1.82 13.26
C GLN A 13 13.48 -1.68 14.73
N ALA A 14 14.24 -0.89 15.45
CA ALA A 14 13.94 -0.44 16.80
C ALA A 14 13.80 1.09 16.84
N PHE A 15 12.98 1.58 17.72
CA PHE A 15 12.77 3.01 17.96
C PHE A 15 13.13 3.32 19.42
N ASP A 16 13.96 4.32 19.62
CA ASP A 16 14.26 4.82 20.96
C ASP A 16 13.06 5.62 21.48
N THR A 17 12.61 5.28 22.65
CA THR A 17 11.55 6.01 23.36
C THR A 17 12.01 6.43 24.75
N LYS A 18 11.27 7.35 25.38
CA LYS A 18 11.56 7.77 26.76
C LYS A 18 11.61 6.61 27.76
N ASN A 19 10.96 5.49 27.44
CA ASN A 19 10.85 4.31 28.31
C ASN A 19 11.73 3.13 27.83
N GLY A 20 12.73 3.39 26.97
CA GLY A 20 13.60 2.37 26.41
C GLY A 20 13.34 2.10 24.92
N ALA A 21 14.16 1.24 24.32
CA ALA A 21 14.04 0.88 22.91
C ALA A 21 12.86 -0.07 22.68
N ILE A 22 12.04 0.23 21.67
CA ILE A 22 10.92 -0.62 21.24
C ILE A 22 11.26 -1.22 19.88
N THR A 23 11.38 -2.54 19.81
CA THR A 23 11.57 -3.26 18.56
C THR A 23 10.23 -3.38 17.84
N ALA A 24 10.12 -2.73 16.68
CA ALA A 24 8.93 -2.79 15.83
C ALA A 24 8.99 -3.98 14.87
N ILE A 25 10.17 -4.22 14.26
CA ILE A 25 10.45 -5.33 13.35
C ILE A 25 11.70 -6.05 13.87
N ASP A 26 11.62 -7.38 13.92
CA ASP A 26 12.73 -8.22 14.32
C ASP A 26 12.93 -9.31 13.26
N SER A 27 13.95 -9.14 12.41
CA SER A 27 14.32 -10.05 11.32
C SER A 27 13.20 -10.24 10.26
N ALA A 28 13.04 -9.27 9.38
CA ALA A 28 12.21 -9.41 8.19
C ALA A 28 13.09 -9.69 6.97
N SER A 29 12.86 -10.84 6.31
CA SER A 29 13.56 -11.24 5.08
C SER A 29 12.55 -11.72 4.05
N PHE A 30 12.39 -10.97 2.96
CA PHE A 30 11.56 -11.32 1.80
C PHE A 30 11.91 -10.42 0.61
N ASP A 31 11.42 -10.81 -0.56
CA ASP A 31 11.57 -10.03 -1.79
C ASP A 31 10.21 -9.72 -2.43
N ILE A 32 10.18 -8.68 -3.25
CA ILE A 32 9.06 -8.32 -4.12
C ILE A 32 9.56 -8.29 -5.55
N GLY A 33 8.95 -9.09 -6.39
CA GLY A 33 9.28 -9.18 -7.81
C GLY A 33 8.77 -7.97 -8.61
N ARG A 34 9.30 -7.81 -9.82
CA ARG A 34 8.80 -6.77 -10.72
C ARG A 34 7.34 -7.01 -11.10
N HIS A 35 6.53 -5.95 -11.04
CA HIS A 35 5.10 -5.99 -11.32
C HIS A 35 4.35 -7.01 -10.45
N GLU A 36 4.82 -7.24 -9.26
CA GLU A 36 4.17 -8.07 -8.27
C GLU A 36 3.36 -7.22 -7.30
N PHE A 37 2.18 -7.69 -6.97
CA PHE A 37 1.32 -7.08 -5.97
C PHE A 37 1.42 -7.91 -4.67
N ILE A 38 2.11 -7.37 -3.66
CA ILE A 38 2.22 -8.02 -2.35
C ILE A 38 1.34 -7.30 -1.34
N ALA A 39 0.51 -8.06 -0.62
CA ALA A 39 -0.21 -7.56 0.56
C ALA A 39 0.50 -7.97 1.85
N VAL A 40 0.48 -7.09 2.85
CA VAL A 40 0.97 -7.36 4.21
C VAL A 40 -0.19 -7.31 5.18
N LEU A 41 -0.45 -8.43 5.84
CA LEU A 41 -1.45 -8.61 6.89
C LEU A 41 -0.77 -8.81 8.24
N GLY A 42 -1.41 -8.36 9.30
CA GLY A 42 -0.94 -8.57 10.68
C GLY A 42 -1.69 -7.68 11.67
N PRO A 43 -1.60 -7.97 12.97
CA PRO A 43 -2.27 -7.19 14.00
C PRO A 43 -1.78 -5.74 14.05
N SER A 44 -2.54 -4.88 14.72
CA SER A 44 -2.15 -3.47 14.89
C SER A 44 -0.83 -3.36 15.65
N GLY A 45 0.04 -2.46 15.19
CA GLY A 45 1.34 -2.22 15.82
C GLY A 45 2.42 -3.28 15.54
N CYS A 46 2.20 -4.27 14.67
CA CYS A 46 3.21 -5.27 14.31
C CYS A 46 4.31 -4.79 13.34
N GLY A 47 4.31 -3.51 12.96
CA GLY A 47 5.38 -2.95 12.12
C GLY A 47 5.08 -2.85 10.62
N LYS A 48 3.85 -3.09 10.15
CA LYS A 48 3.49 -3.00 8.72
C LYS A 48 3.85 -1.64 8.10
N SER A 49 3.38 -0.55 8.69
CA SER A 49 3.72 0.81 8.22
C SER A 49 5.22 1.12 8.34
N THR A 50 5.93 0.42 9.25
CA THR A 50 7.39 0.53 9.36
C THR A 50 8.07 -0.10 8.14
N LEU A 51 7.62 -1.28 7.67
CA LEU A 51 8.12 -1.88 6.42
C LEU A 51 7.97 -0.92 5.24
N LEU A 52 6.79 -0.30 5.10
CA LEU A 52 6.52 0.67 4.04
C LEU A 52 7.46 1.87 4.12
N ARG A 53 7.65 2.45 5.32
CA ARG A 53 8.55 3.60 5.52
C ARG A 53 10.02 3.28 5.22
N LEU A 54 10.45 2.04 5.47
CA LEU A 54 11.79 1.57 5.13
C LEU A 54 12.00 1.51 3.61
N VAL A 55 11.04 0.95 2.85
CA VAL A 55 11.09 0.93 1.37
C VAL A 55 11.04 2.34 0.80
N ALA A 56 10.23 3.22 1.41
CA ALA A 56 10.12 4.62 1.01
C ALA A 56 11.39 5.46 1.28
N GLY A 57 12.35 4.92 2.06
CA GLY A 57 13.54 5.66 2.48
C GLY A 57 13.25 6.76 3.51
N LEU A 58 12.08 6.73 4.15
CA LEU A 58 11.70 7.70 5.19
C LEU A 58 12.35 7.41 6.54
N ILE A 59 12.77 6.18 6.76
CA ILE A 59 13.55 5.73 7.91
C ILE A 59 14.60 4.73 7.44
N GLN A 60 15.70 4.62 8.22
CA GLN A 60 16.76 3.64 7.98
C GLN A 60 16.60 2.45 8.93
N PRO A 61 16.89 1.21 8.50
CA PRO A 61 16.82 0.05 9.38
C PRO A 61 17.94 0.12 10.44
N THR A 62 17.63 -0.32 11.66
CA THR A 62 18.61 -0.42 12.75
C THR A 62 19.67 -1.48 12.47
N ALA A 63 19.28 -2.58 11.78
CA ALA A 63 20.19 -3.61 11.28
C ALA A 63 19.60 -4.22 10.00
N GLY A 64 20.45 -4.91 9.22
CA GLY A 64 20.08 -5.44 7.91
C GLY A 64 20.04 -4.35 6.83
N ALA A 65 19.37 -4.61 5.72
CA ALA A 65 19.28 -3.68 4.61
C ALA A 65 17.97 -3.83 3.84
N VAL A 66 17.42 -2.70 3.37
CA VAL A 66 16.40 -2.68 2.33
C VAL A 66 17.06 -2.23 1.04
N LYS A 67 16.79 -2.97 -0.04
CA LYS A 67 17.29 -2.64 -1.38
C LYS A 67 16.14 -2.47 -2.35
N VAL A 68 16.30 -1.52 -3.26
CA VAL A 68 15.41 -1.31 -4.42
C VAL A 68 16.27 -1.29 -5.66
N TYR A 69 15.96 -2.19 -6.63
CA TYR A 69 16.79 -2.43 -7.83
C TYR A 69 18.25 -2.72 -7.48
N ASP A 70 18.47 -3.63 -6.52
CA ASP A 70 19.79 -4.04 -6.01
C ASP A 70 20.62 -2.90 -5.35
N ARG A 71 20.03 -1.71 -5.16
CA ARG A 71 20.66 -0.58 -4.49
C ARG A 71 20.06 -0.37 -3.11
N ARG A 72 20.92 -0.15 -2.11
CA ARG A 72 20.46 0.17 -0.75
C ARG A 72 19.60 1.44 -0.77
N VAL A 73 18.54 1.44 0.02
CA VAL A 73 17.67 2.60 0.19
C VAL A 73 18.27 3.49 1.27
N ASP A 74 18.87 4.60 0.85
CA ASP A 74 19.53 5.56 1.78
C ASP A 74 18.69 6.84 1.98
N GLY A 75 17.57 6.98 1.28
CA GLY A 75 16.67 8.13 1.37
C GLY A 75 15.47 8.00 0.45
N PRO A 76 14.57 9.01 0.44
CA PRO A 76 13.41 9.04 -0.44
C PRO A 76 13.79 8.92 -1.92
N ARG A 77 12.93 8.26 -2.71
CA ARG A 77 13.17 7.96 -4.12
C ARG A 77 12.02 8.48 -4.99
N ASP A 78 12.38 8.97 -6.17
CA ASP A 78 11.43 9.55 -7.15
C ASP A 78 10.59 8.52 -7.91
N ASP A 79 11.03 7.25 -7.91
CA ASP A 79 10.35 6.14 -8.57
C ASP A 79 9.33 5.42 -7.67
N ILE A 80 9.09 5.96 -6.46
CA ILE A 80 8.17 5.42 -5.47
C ILE A 80 7.00 6.40 -5.26
N GLY A 81 5.77 5.91 -5.47
CA GLY A 81 4.55 6.59 -5.05
C GLY A 81 4.06 6.06 -3.70
N ILE A 82 3.53 6.95 -2.87
CA ILE A 82 3.06 6.59 -1.52
C ILE A 82 1.64 7.07 -1.31
N VAL A 83 0.79 6.17 -0.81
CA VAL A 83 -0.53 6.47 -0.23
C VAL A 83 -0.47 6.16 1.25
N PHE A 84 -0.54 7.20 2.08
CA PHE A 84 -0.54 7.05 3.54
C PHE A 84 -1.95 6.73 4.07
N GLN A 85 -2.02 6.12 5.24
CA GLN A 85 -3.27 5.82 5.95
C GLN A 85 -4.13 7.09 6.17
N LYS A 86 -3.49 8.21 6.55
CA LYS A 86 -4.14 9.53 6.56
C LYS A 86 -3.83 10.23 5.25
N PRO A 87 -4.85 10.71 4.50
CA PRO A 87 -4.61 11.46 3.28
C PRO A 87 -3.87 12.77 3.62
N THR A 88 -2.62 12.88 3.22
CA THR A 88 -1.79 14.07 3.47
C THR A 88 -2.03 15.09 2.37
N LEU A 89 -3.29 15.54 2.21
CA LEU A 89 -3.66 16.55 1.22
C LEU A 89 -3.30 17.95 1.72
N LEU A 90 -3.03 18.84 0.77
CA LEU A 90 -2.67 20.22 1.02
C LEU A 90 -3.97 21.04 1.12
N PRO A 91 -4.34 21.56 2.31
CA PRO A 91 -5.66 22.15 2.54
C PRO A 91 -5.86 23.48 1.81
N TRP A 92 -4.80 24.14 1.37
CA TRP A 92 -4.84 25.39 0.59
C TRP A 92 -4.95 25.19 -0.92
N LEU A 93 -4.98 23.93 -1.40
CA LEU A 93 -5.15 23.57 -2.82
C LEU A 93 -6.52 22.89 -3.00
N ASP A 94 -7.12 23.11 -4.18
CA ASP A 94 -8.28 22.32 -4.61
C ASP A 94 -7.91 20.86 -4.90
N VAL A 95 -8.90 20.04 -5.22
CA VAL A 95 -8.73 18.61 -5.49
C VAL A 95 -7.80 18.37 -6.70
N THR A 96 -8.01 19.06 -7.81
CA THR A 96 -7.19 18.90 -9.02
C THR A 96 -5.74 19.32 -8.76
N ALA A 97 -5.54 20.44 -8.08
CA ALA A 97 -4.22 20.94 -7.71
C ALA A 97 -3.50 19.98 -6.73
N ASN A 98 -4.23 19.34 -5.79
CA ASN A 98 -3.67 18.30 -4.95
C ASN A 98 -3.19 17.09 -5.77
N VAL A 99 -3.96 16.63 -6.74
CA VAL A 99 -3.59 15.51 -7.62
C VAL A 99 -2.35 15.87 -8.45
N THR A 100 -2.29 17.08 -8.99
CA THR A 100 -1.19 17.53 -9.87
C THR A 100 0.02 18.06 -9.08
N PHE A 101 -0.07 18.26 -7.78
CA PHE A 101 1.00 18.82 -6.94
C PHE A 101 2.36 18.13 -7.12
N PRO A 102 2.45 16.78 -7.18
CA PRO A 102 3.74 16.12 -7.37
C PRO A 102 4.45 16.54 -8.69
N MET A 103 3.69 16.80 -9.76
CA MET A 103 4.24 17.29 -11.03
C MET A 103 4.76 18.71 -10.88
N LEU A 104 4.00 19.58 -10.21
CA LEU A 104 4.42 20.94 -9.91
C LEU A 104 5.71 20.93 -9.06
N HIS A 105 5.77 20.09 -8.04
CA HIS A 105 6.94 19.99 -7.16
C HIS A 105 8.19 19.47 -7.90
N LYS A 106 8.03 18.43 -8.72
CA LYS A 106 9.14 17.78 -9.41
C LYS A 106 9.66 18.56 -10.62
N PHE A 107 8.75 19.18 -11.40
CA PHE A 107 9.07 19.80 -12.68
C PHE A 107 8.85 21.32 -12.70
N GLY A 108 8.39 21.93 -11.61
CA GLY A 108 8.11 23.37 -11.49
C GLY A 108 6.88 23.84 -12.27
N ARG A 109 6.16 22.95 -12.94
CA ARG A 109 4.98 23.28 -13.78
C ARG A 109 4.05 22.06 -13.86
N VAL A 110 2.80 22.34 -14.25
CA VAL A 110 1.81 21.32 -14.63
C VAL A 110 1.39 21.60 -16.06
N THR A 111 1.44 20.60 -16.91
CA THR A 111 1.02 20.67 -18.31
C THR A 111 -0.48 20.38 -18.46
N VAL A 112 -1.04 20.69 -19.63
CA VAL A 112 -2.42 20.35 -19.98
C VAL A 112 -2.62 18.83 -19.93
N THR A 113 -1.67 18.06 -20.47
CA THR A 113 -1.71 16.59 -20.47
C THR A 113 -1.80 16.02 -19.05
N GLU A 114 -1.02 16.55 -18.10
CA GLU A 114 -1.04 16.11 -16.70
C GLU A 114 -2.34 16.52 -16.01
N THR A 115 -2.90 17.68 -16.35
CA THR A 115 -4.20 18.11 -15.86
C THR A 115 -5.33 17.21 -16.37
N ASP A 116 -5.29 16.81 -17.64
CA ASP A 116 -6.27 15.91 -18.23
C ASP A 116 -6.14 14.49 -17.64
N GLU A 117 -4.93 14.02 -17.40
CA GLU A 117 -4.70 12.74 -16.71
C GLU A 117 -5.19 12.79 -15.25
N ALA A 118 -4.99 13.91 -14.55
CA ALA A 118 -5.55 14.10 -13.20
C ALA A 118 -7.08 14.03 -13.22
N ARG A 119 -7.75 14.66 -14.19
CA ARG A 119 -9.21 14.57 -14.37
C ARG A 119 -9.64 13.13 -14.66
N ARG A 120 -8.90 12.41 -15.53
CA ARG A 120 -9.17 10.99 -15.80
C ARG A 120 -9.05 10.15 -14.54
N LEU A 121 -8.01 10.35 -13.74
CA LEU A 121 -7.83 9.63 -12.47
C LEU A 121 -8.92 9.97 -11.45
N LEU A 122 -9.32 11.25 -11.35
CA LEU A 122 -10.45 11.67 -10.52
C LEU A 122 -11.76 10.98 -10.94
N LYS A 123 -12.00 10.81 -12.25
CA LYS A 123 -13.14 10.03 -12.74
C LYS A 123 -13.06 8.57 -12.30
N VAL A 124 -11.89 7.95 -12.41
CA VAL A 124 -11.65 6.58 -12.01
C VAL A 124 -11.96 6.35 -10.53
N VAL A 125 -11.57 7.29 -9.67
CA VAL A 125 -11.88 7.20 -8.23
C VAL A 125 -13.25 7.78 -7.85
N GLY A 126 -14.15 8.01 -8.84
CA GLY A 126 -15.53 8.46 -8.62
C GLY A 126 -15.65 9.90 -8.09
N LEU A 127 -14.73 10.79 -8.49
CA LEU A 127 -14.67 12.20 -8.05
C LEU A 127 -14.66 13.18 -9.21
N SER A 128 -15.31 12.87 -10.36
CA SER A 128 -15.33 13.71 -11.56
C SER A 128 -15.75 15.15 -11.29
N ASP A 129 -16.78 15.34 -10.44
CA ASP A 129 -17.41 16.66 -10.21
C ASP A 129 -16.77 17.42 -9.06
N PHE A 130 -15.71 16.87 -8.45
CA PHE A 130 -15.09 17.45 -7.27
C PHE A 130 -13.75 18.15 -7.54
N GLY A 131 -13.31 18.21 -8.80
CA GLY A 131 -11.98 18.73 -9.15
C GLY A 131 -11.64 20.13 -8.64
N SER A 132 -12.63 21.04 -8.63
CA SER A 132 -12.49 22.43 -8.16
C SER A 132 -12.92 22.65 -6.70
N LYS A 133 -13.27 21.57 -5.96
CA LYS A 133 -13.65 21.68 -4.56
C LYS A 133 -12.43 21.78 -3.66
N SER A 134 -12.57 22.49 -2.54
CA SER A 134 -11.57 22.51 -1.48
C SER A 134 -11.61 21.21 -0.65
N ILE A 135 -10.51 20.89 0.00
CA ILE A 135 -10.34 19.60 0.71
C ILE A 135 -11.28 19.45 1.90
N ASP A 136 -11.61 20.54 2.56
CA ASP A 136 -12.55 20.59 3.69
C ASP A 136 -14.01 20.26 3.32
N GLN A 137 -14.35 20.37 2.01
CA GLN A 137 -15.66 19.98 1.49
C GLN A 137 -15.80 18.47 1.23
N LEU A 138 -14.73 17.69 1.43
CA LEU A 138 -14.67 16.27 1.14
C LEU A 138 -14.76 15.44 2.41
N SER A 139 -15.51 14.32 2.36
CA SER A 139 -15.44 13.31 3.40
C SER A 139 -14.04 12.68 3.49
N GLY A 140 -13.69 12.04 4.62
CA GLY A 140 -12.40 11.35 4.78
C GLY A 140 -12.14 10.30 3.69
N GLY A 141 -13.17 9.55 3.30
CA GLY A 141 -13.07 8.59 2.20
C GLY A 141 -12.83 9.25 0.83
N MET A 142 -13.46 10.40 0.55
CA MET A 142 -13.19 11.17 -0.66
C MET A 142 -11.76 11.71 -0.67
N GLN A 143 -11.26 12.22 0.45
CA GLN A 143 -9.88 12.67 0.59
C GLN A 143 -8.89 11.53 0.33
N GLN A 144 -9.19 10.32 0.82
CA GLN A 144 -8.35 9.14 0.57
C GLN A 144 -8.30 8.78 -0.93
N ARG A 145 -9.45 8.87 -1.62
CA ARG A 145 -9.51 8.67 -3.09
C ARG A 145 -8.71 9.72 -3.86
N VAL A 146 -8.69 10.96 -3.41
CA VAL A 146 -7.81 12.01 -3.98
C VAL A 146 -6.33 11.66 -3.76
N ALA A 147 -5.95 11.17 -2.58
CA ALA A 147 -4.58 10.75 -2.30
C ALA A 147 -4.13 9.58 -3.19
N ILE A 148 -5.03 8.63 -3.48
CA ILE A 148 -4.77 7.54 -4.43
C ILE A 148 -4.56 8.11 -5.85
N ALA A 149 -5.44 8.98 -6.33
CA ALA A 149 -5.30 9.61 -7.65
C ALA A 149 -3.98 10.39 -7.77
N ARG A 150 -3.58 11.12 -6.71
CA ARG A 150 -2.30 11.83 -6.64
C ARG A 150 -1.09 10.90 -6.76
N ALA A 151 -1.11 9.76 -6.06
CA ALA A 151 -0.02 8.80 -6.12
C ALA A 151 0.09 8.12 -7.50
N LEU A 152 -1.05 7.88 -8.15
CA LEU A 152 -1.11 7.27 -9.49
C LEU A 152 -0.66 8.22 -10.60
N LEU A 153 -0.86 9.55 -10.44
CA LEU A 153 -0.48 10.53 -11.47
C LEU A 153 1.02 10.51 -11.77
N LEU A 154 1.85 10.28 -10.76
CA LEU A 154 3.31 10.15 -10.93
C LEU A 154 3.72 8.95 -11.78
N ASN A 155 2.79 8.02 -12.02
CA ASN A 155 3.05 6.76 -12.71
C ASN A 155 4.31 6.03 -12.19
N PRO A 156 4.46 5.83 -10.87
CA PRO A 156 5.67 5.30 -10.26
C PRO A 156 5.89 3.83 -10.63
N ASP A 157 7.14 3.37 -10.58
CA ASP A 157 7.47 1.95 -10.76
C ASP A 157 7.03 1.10 -9.55
N ILE A 158 7.11 1.71 -8.35
CA ILE A 158 6.75 1.09 -7.08
C ILE A 158 5.67 1.91 -6.41
N LEU A 159 4.60 1.27 -5.96
CA LEU A 159 3.50 1.90 -5.26
C LEU A 159 3.36 1.32 -3.85
N LEU A 160 3.49 2.16 -2.86
CA LEU A 160 3.37 1.82 -1.45
C LEU A 160 2.03 2.33 -0.94
N MET A 161 1.22 1.46 -0.35
CA MET A 161 -0.11 1.82 0.15
C MET A 161 -0.29 1.35 1.58
N ASP A 162 -0.49 2.29 2.50
CA ASP A 162 -0.71 2.02 3.93
C ASP A 162 -2.20 2.15 4.26
N GLU A 163 -2.90 1.04 4.35
CA GLU A 163 -4.35 0.94 4.63
C GLU A 163 -5.21 1.92 3.80
N PRO A 164 -5.06 1.94 2.45
CA PRO A 164 -5.62 3.01 1.61
C PRO A 164 -7.15 3.06 1.61
N PHE A 165 -7.82 2.02 2.07
CA PHE A 165 -9.28 1.91 2.07
C PHE A 165 -9.89 1.92 3.47
N SER A 166 -9.09 2.15 4.53
CA SER A 166 -9.57 2.09 5.92
C SER A 166 -10.64 3.13 6.26
N ALA A 167 -10.64 4.28 5.59
CA ALA A 167 -11.62 5.36 5.77
C ALA A 167 -12.90 5.21 4.93
N LEU A 168 -13.01 4.13 4.12
CA LEU A 168 -14.16 3.87 3.26
C LEU A 168 -15.17 2.95 3.94
N ASP A 169 -16.46 3.14 3.64
CA ASP A 169 -17.50 2.16 3.96
C ASP A 169 -17.28 0.86 3.17
N ALA A 170 -17.97 -0.22 3.57
CA ALA A 170 -17.72 -1.55 3.03
C ALA A 170 -17.96 -1.66 1.51
N LEU A 171 -19.04 -1.03 1.01
CA LEU A 171 -19.39 -1.09 -0.42
C LEU A 171 -18.38 -0.30 -1.26
N THR A 172 -18.11 0.95 -0.88
CA THR A 172 -17.13 1.80 -1.55
C THR A 172 -15.72 1.18 -1.52
N ARG A 173 -15.37 0.49 -0.43
CA ARG A 173 -14.09 -0.23 -0.29
C ARG A 173 -13.98 -1.37 -1.30
N GLU A 174 -15.03 -2.14 -1.47
CA GLU A 174 -15.07 -3.24 -2.45
C GLU A 174 -14.96 -2.68 -3.88
N GLU A 175 -15.74 -1.64 -4.22
CA GLU A 175 -15.67 -0.96 -5.51
C GLU A 175 -14.26 -0.44 -5.81
N MET A 176 -13.63 0.24 -4.84
CA MET A 176 -12.28 0.76 -4.98
C MET A 176 -11.22 -0.34 -5.11
N SER A 177 -11.43 -1.50 -4.48
CA SER A 177 -10.54 -2.65 -4.62
C SER A 177 -10.58 -3.20 -6.05
N PHE A 178 -11.77 -3.33 -6.64
CA PHE A 178 -11.91 -3.74 -8.04
C PHE A 178 -11.34 -2.69 -9.01
N GLU A 179 -11.54 -1.41 -8.72
CA GLU A 179 -11.00 -0.33 -9.56
C GLU A 179 -9.46 -0.30 -9.51
N LEU A 180 -8.86 -0.47 -8.33
CA LEU A 180 -7.40 -0.60 -8.19
C LEU A 180 -6.88 -1.82 -8.94
N LEU A 181 -7.59 -2.95 -8.86
CA LEU A 181 -7.25 -4.16 -9.62
C LEU A 181 -7.28 -3.90 -11.12
N ARG A 182 -8.32 -3.21 -11.62
CA ARG A 182 -8.46 -2.84 -13.04
C ARG A 182 -7.32 -1.94 -13.50
N ILE A 183 -6.98 -0.91 -12.73
CA ILE A 183 -5.85 -0.02 -13.01
C ILE A 183 -4.54 -0.82 -13.07
N TRP A 184 -4.31 -1.68 -12.08
CA TRP A 184 -3.10 -2.48 -12.02
C TRP A 184 -3.00 -3.48 -13.19
N CYS A 185 -4.09 -4.12 -13.60
CA CYS A 185 -4.11 -5.02 -14.76
C CYS A 185 -3.80 -4.29 -16.08
N THR A 186 -4.18 -3.00 -16.20
CA THR A 186 -3.90 -2.18 -17.39
C THR A 186 -2.46 -1.68 -17.41
N SER A 187 -1.91 -1.33 -16.25
CA SER A 187 -0.53 -0.82 -16.10
C SER A 187 0.11 -1.41 -14.84
N PRO A 188 0.64 -2.65 -14.91
CA PRO A 188 1.18 -3.33 -13.75
C PRO A 188 2.34 -2.56 -13.11
N LYS A 189 2.27 -2.41 -11.78
CA LYS A 189 3.28 -1.79 -10.91
C LYS A 189 3.73 -2.80 -9.88
N THR A 190 4.92 -2.60 -9.32
CA THR A 190 5.32 -3.32 -8.10
C THR A 190 4.61 -2.67 -6.92
N VAL A 191 3.82 -3.43 -6.17
CA VAL A 191 2.97 -2.88 -5.11
C VAL A 191 3.26 -3.54 -3.77
N LEU A 192 3.47 -2.72 -2.74
CA LEU A 192 3.42 -3.13 -1.34
C LEU A 192 2.17 -2.51 -0.70
N PHE A 193 1.20 -3.35 -0.39
CA PHE A 193 -0.13 -2.96 0.08
C PHE A 193 -0.36 -3.45 1.50
N ILE A 194 -0.50 -2.53 2.43
CA ILE A 194 -0.84 -2.84 3.82
C ILE A 194 -2.34 -2.78 3.98
N THR A 195 -2.91 -3.82 4.54
CA THR A 195 -4.32 -3.87 4.92
C THR A 195 -4.54 -4.76 6.15
N HIS A 196 -5.67 -4.61 6.80
CA HIS A 196 -6.18 -5.54 7.81
C HIS A 196 -7.35 -6.39 7.28
N ALA A 197 -7.77 -6.15 6.04
CA ALA A 197 -8.89 -6.84 5.41
C ALA A 197 -8.39 -8.02 4.56
N ILE A 198 -8.65 -9.25 5.00
CA ILE A 198 -8.26 -10.47 4.29
C ILE A 198 -8.85 -10.52 2.87
N PRO A 199 -10.14 -10.15 2.64
CA PRO A 199 -10.71 -10.15 1.29
C PRO A 199 -9.99 -9.21 0.33
N GLU A 200 -9.56 -8.02 0.77
CA GLU A 200 -8.76 -7.09 -0.04
C GLU A 200 -7.43 -7.72 -0.45
N ALA A 201 -6.71 -8.31 0.53
CA ALA A 201 -5.43 -8.96 0.27
C ALA A 201 -5.57 -10.10 -0.75
N LEU A 202 -6.58 -10.96 -0.60
CA LEU A 202 -6.85 -12.07 -1.52
C LEU A 202 -7.31 -11.60 -2.91
N LEU A 203 -8.07 -10.50 -2.98
CA LEU A 203 -8.52 -9.94 -4.25
C LEU A 203 -7.37 -9.30 -5.04
N LEU A 204 -6.47 -8.60 -4.36
CA LEU A 204 -5.47 -7.75 -4.99
C LEU A 204 -4.11 -8.42 -5.16
N ALA A 205 -3.64 -9.18 -4.16
CA ALA A 205 -2.25 -9.61 -4.11
C ALA A 205 -1.95 -10.89 -4.91
N ASP A 206 -0.72 -11.00 -5.37
CA ASP A 206 -0.13 -12.24 -5.90
C ASP A 206 0.44 -13.09 -4.75
N ARG A 207 1.00 -12.43 -3.72
CA ARG A 207 1.43 -13.05 -2.46
C ARG A 207 0.98 -12.21 -1.27
N ILE A 208 0.74 -12.88 -0.15
CA ILE A 208 0.37 -12.27 1.12
C ILE A 208 1.45 -12.59 2.14
N ILE A 209 1.99 -11.55 2.77
CA ILE A 209 2.90 -11.68 3.91
C ILE A 209 2.07 -11.54 5.19
N VAL A 210 2.07 -12.58 6.00
CA VAL A 210 1.43 -12.56 7.32
C VAL A 210 2.50 -12.27 8.38
N MET A 211 2.27 -11.23 9.19
CA MET A 211 3.19 -10.82 10.25
C MET A 211 2.70 -11.25 11.63
N THR A 212 3.66 -11.58 12.53
CA THR A 212 3.40 -11.80 13.95
C THR A 212 3.09 -10.48 14.67
N PRO A 213 2.47 -10.53 15.89
CA PRO A 213 2.47 -9.39 16.80
C PRO A 213 3.87 -8.87 17.11
N ARG A 214 3.94 -7.69 17.75
CA ARG A 214 5.21 -7.07 18.14
C ARG A 214 6.04 -7.95 19.07
N PRO A 215 7.38 -8.10 18.82
CA PRO A 215 8.09 -7.57 17.64
C PRO A 215 7.69 -8.30 16.37
N GLY A 216 7.37 -7.50 15.31
CA GLY A 216 6.89 -8.06 14.05
C GLY A 216 7.95 -8.90 13.33
N ARG A 217 7.56 -10.09 12.92
CA ARG A 217 8.35 -11.02 12.09
C ARG A 217 7.48 -11.50 10.95
N VAL A 218 8.09 -11.89 9.86
CA VAL A 218 7.38 -12.63 8.81
C VAL A 218 7.04 -14.01 9.34
N ARG A 219 5.75 -14.31 9.48
CA ARG A 219 5.25 -15.60 9.94
C ARG A 219 5.13 -16.59 8.79
N GLU A 220 4.49 -16.14 7.71
CA GLU A 220 4.23 -16.94 6.54
C GLU A 220 4.12 -16.04 5.30
N ILE A 221 4.52 -16.56 4.15
CA ILE A 221 4.30 -15.95 2.84
C ILE A 221 3.40 -16.90 2.06
N ILE A 222 2.22 -16.44 1.69
CA ILE A 222 1.15 -17.23 1.09
C ILE A 222 0.99 -16.81 -0.37
N ASP A 223 1.11 -17.73 -1.30
CA ASP A 223 0.78 -17.51 -2.71
C ASP A 223 -0.74 -17.43 -2.91
N VAL A 224 -1.20 -16.48 -3.70
CA VAL A 224 -2.61 -16.30 -4.03
C VAL A 224 -2.88 -16.88 -5.43
N PRO A 225 -3.46 -18.08 -5.53
CA PRO A 225 -3.48 -18.87 -6.75
C PRO A 225 -4.61 -18.50 -7.72
N PHE A 226 -5.26 -17.36 -7.52
CA PHE A 226 -6.36 -16.94 -8.40
C PHE A 226 -5.85 -16.18 -9.61
N PRO A 227 -6.25 -16.59 -10.84
CA PRO A 227 -5.84 -15.90 -12.06
C PRO A 227 -6.40 -14.46 -12.11
N ARG A 228 -5.75 -13.60 -12.88
CA ARG A 228 -6.22 -12.24 -13.15
C ARG A 228 -6.87 -12.16 -14.55
N PRO A 229 -7.88 -11.30 -14.77
CA PRO A 229 -8.50 -10.40 -13.78
C PRO A 229 -9.44 -11.17 -12.81
N ARG A 230 -9.34 -10.84 -11.53
CA ARG A 230 -10.26 -11.37 -10.51
C ARG A 230 -11.56 -10.58 -10.53
N SER A 231 -12.67 -11.25 -10.17
CA SER A 231 -14.02 -10.69 -10.21
C SER A 231 -14.81 -11.09 -8.97
N LEU A 232 -16.05 -10.65 -8.87
CA LEU A 232 -16.98 -11.08 -7.82
C LEU A 232 -17.11 -12.61 -7.76
N ALA A 233 -17.03 -13.30 -8.90
CA ALA A 233 -17.06 -14.75 -8.94
C ALA A 233 -15.88 -15.38 -8.18
N THR A 234 -14.70 -14.75 -8.22
CA THR A 234 -13.52 -15.21 -7.47
C THR A 234 -13.77 -15.20 -5.95
N LEU A 235 -14.52 -14.20 -5.43
CA LEU A 235 -14.85 -14.11 -4.01
C LEU A 235 -15.79 -15.24 -3.55
N SER A 236 -16.53 -15.83 -4.48
CA SER A 236 -17.48 -16.93 -4.22
C SER A 236 -16.85 -18.31 -4.36
N GLU A 237 -15.60 -18.42 -4.80
CA GLU A 237 -14.91 -19.70 -4.94
C GLU A 237 -14.67 -20.36 -3.56
N PRO A 238 -14.94 -21.68 -3.39
CA PRO A 238 -14.64 -22.37 -2.13
C PRO A 238 -13.20 -22.17 -1.66
N ARG A 239 -12.24 -22.24 -2.59
CA ARG A 239 -10.81 -22.05 -2.33
C ARG A 239 -10.49 -20.65 -1.79
N PHE A 240 -11.26 -19.61 -2.14
CA PHE A 240 -11.10 -18.28 -1.58
C PHE A 240 -11.38 -18.28 -0.07
N ASN A 241 -12.49 -18.94 0.32
CA ASN A 241 -12.87 -19.05 1.73
C ASN A 241 -11.90 -19.93 2.53
N GLU A 242 -11.40 -21.02 1.94
CA GLU A 242 -10.38 -21.87 2.56
C GLU A 242 -9.11 -21.07 2.86
N LEU A 243 -8.62 -20.31 1.88
CA LEU A 243 -7.43 -19.48 2.04
C LEU A 243 -7.66 -18.33 3.03
N ALA A 244 -8.86 -17.72 3.01
CA ALA A 244 -9.23 -16.70 3.99
C ALA A 244 -9.25 -17.26 5.42
N ASN A 245 -9.73 -18.48 5.61
CA ASN A 245 -9.72 -19.17 6.91
C ASN A 245 -8.30 -19.50 7.35
N HIS A 246 -7.47 -20.04 6.47
CA HIS A 246 -6.06 -20.28 6.76
C HIS A 246 -5.35 -18.99 7.24
N ILE A 247 -5.55 -17.87 6.52
CA ILE A 247 -4.97 -16.58 6.92
C ILE A 247 -5.50 -16.14 8.30
N ARG A 248 -6.81 -16.34 8.60
CA ARG A 248 -7.38 -16.04 9.93
C ARG A 248 -6.70 -16.87 11.02
N GLU A 249 -6.51 -18.16 10.80
CA GLU A 249 -5.81 -19.04 11.74
C GLU A 249 -4.39 -18.53 11.99
N GLN A 250 -3.67 -18.11 10.94
CA GLN A 250 -2.34 -17.54 11.12
C GLN A 250 -2.35 -16.21 11.89
N LEU A 251 -3.37 -15.38 11.74
CA LEU A 251 -3.49 -14.09 12.44
C LEU A 251 -3.92 -14.24 13.90
N PHE A 252 -4.78 -15.25 14.21
CA PHE A 252 -5.42 -15.42 15.52
C PHE A 252 -5.00 -16.70 16.25
N ALA A 253 -3.92 -17.37 15.84
CA ALA A 253 -3.43 -18.58 16.50
C ALA A 253 -3.26 -18.37 18.02
N PRO A 254 -3.64 -19.39 18.85
CA PRO A 254 -3.52 -19.30 20.31
C PRO A 254 -2.10 -18.94 20.74
N GLY A 255 -1.97 -17.91 21.58
CA GLY A 255 -0.71 -17.28 21.99
C GLY A 255 -0.50 -15.85 21.50
N LEU A 256 -1.35 -15.33 20.60
CA LEU A 256 -1.23 -13.97 20.04
C LEU A 256 -2.31 -12.98 20.56
N VAL A 257 -3.31 -13.46 21.29
CA VAL A 257 -4.49 -12.66 21.71
C VAL A 257 -4.33 -12.05 23.12
N HIS A 258 -3.30 -12.40 23.88
CA HIS A 258 -3.04 -11.90 25.24
C HIS A 258 -1.55 -11.57 25.40
N ALA A 259 -1.15 -10.39 24.98
CA ALA A 259 0.03 -9.70 25.47
C ALA A 259 -0.24 -8.18 25.46
#